data_124a5de6499eb22753c37e41f5d4ad88
#
_entry.id   124a5de6499eb22753c37e41f5d4ad88
#
_cell.length_a   1.000
_cell.length_b   1.000
_cell.length_c   1.000
_cell.angle_alpha   90.00
_cell.angle_beta   90.00
_cell.angle_gamma   90.00
#
_symmetry.space_group_name_H-M   'P 1'
#
loop_
_entity.id
_entity.type
_entity.pdbx_description
1 polymer ?
#
loop_
_entity_poly.entity_id
_entity_poly.type
_entity_poly.pdbx_seq_one_letter_code
_entity_poly.pdbx_strand_id
1 'polypeptide(L)'
;GIIDKLIQASDTRTDNACNIFNQWGGCCFRHINYKEQLRIKQQTVKDAFERIGSINAHILPIEASQFIDRYRNKAQYPVGINKDGKAIAGFYAKRSHRIIECKDCLLQPDIFNNIVNSVLEFINQYKIRVYNEQTKKGLIRHIYLRIADATEEIMLCIVATGENIPKQKEFIDYITLLYPQIKSIVINI
;
A
#
# COMPACT_ATOMS: atom_id res chain seq x y z
N GLY A 1 17.90 4.66 17.99
CA GLY A 1 18.94 3.65 17.79
C GLY A 1 18.60 2.73 16.63
N ILE A 2 19.59 2.01 16.13
CA ILE A 2 19.45 0.96 15.12
C ILE A 2 19.79 -0.35 15.82
N ILE A 3 18.98 -1.39 15.61
CA ILE A 3 19.26 -2.73 16.10
C ILE A 3 20.35 -3.34 15.19
N ASP A 4 21.50 -3.64 15.75
CA ASP A 4 22.60 -4.28 15.04
C ASP A 4 22.39 -5.78 14.97
N LYS A 5 22.10 -6.42 16.10
CA LYS A 5 21.91 -7.87 16.20
C LYS A 5 20.78 -8.21 17.17
N LEU A 6 19.92 -9.14 16.78
CA LEU A 6 18.94 -9.75 17.67
C LEU A 6 19.59 -10.93 18.40
N ILE A 7 19.84 -10.78 19.69
CA ILE A 7 20.48 -11.82 20.52
C ILE A 7 19.48 -12.90 20.90
N GLN A 8 18.29 -12.46 21.34
CA GLN A 8 17.17 -13.33 21.73
C GLN A 8 15.88 -12.72 21.24
N ALA A 9 15.09 -13.50 20.51
CA ALA A 9 13.76 -13.08 20.09
C ALA A 9 12.77 -13.19 21.26
N SER A 10 11.79 -12.28 21.31
CA SER A 10 10.65 -12.43 22.22
C SER A 10 9.75 -13.57 21.75
N ASP A 11 9.11 -14.26 22.67
CA ASP A 11 8.10 -15.32 22.39
C ASP A 11 6.87 -14.78 21.65
N THR A 12 6.67 -13.45 21.68
CA THR A 12 5.59 -12.79 20.95
C THR A 12 5.98 -12.45 19.49
N ARG A 13 7.23 -12.69 19.11
CA ARG A 13 7.69 -12.51 17.75
C ARG A 13 7.15 -13.60 16.84
N THR A 14 6.65 -13.20 15.67
CA THR A 14 6.14 -14.12 14.65
C THR A 14 6.96 -14.01 13.38
N ASP A 15 6.96 -15.08 12.60
CA ASP A 15 7.47 -15.04 11.25
C ASP A 15 6.57 -14.15 10.39
N ASN A 16 7.21 -13.29 9.62
CA ASN A 16 6.53 -12.32 8.80
C ASN A 16 6.48 -12.81 7.36
N ALA A 17 5.26 -13.11 6.88
CA ALA A 17 5.02 -13.55 5.51
C ALA A 17 5.29 -12.46 4.44
N CYS A 18 5.50 -11.19 4.84
CA CYS A 18 5.75 -10.10 3.92
C CYS A 18 7.25 -9.92 3.65
N ASN A 19 7.69 -10.25 2.45
CA ASN A 19 9.10 -10.17 2.02
C ASN A 19 9.67 -8.73 1.95
N ILE A 20 8.82 -7.72 1.91
CA ILE A 20 9.22 -6.30 1.87
C ILE A 20 9.07 -5.59 3.23
N PHE A 21 8.67 -6.30 4.29
CA PHE A 21 8.39 -5.70 5.60
C PHE A 21 9.53 -4.82 6.14
N ASN A 22 10.78 -5.25 6.02
CA ASN A 22 11.92 -4.51 6.53
C ASN A 22 12.37 -3.36 5.63
N GLN A 23 11.87 -3.29 4.39
CA GLN A 23 12.34 -2.36 3.37
C GLN A 23 11.51 -1.07 3.32
N TRP A 24 10.22 -1.14 3.64
CA TRP A 24 9.32 0.00 3.64
C TRP A 24 8.78 0.31 5.05
N GLY A 25 8.21 1.50 5.26
CA GLY A 25 7.86 1.99 6.59
C GLY A 25 6.41 1.82 7.03
N GLY A 26 5.56 1.17 6.23
CA GLY A 26 4.12 1.17 6.46
C GLY A 26 3.61 0.16 7.48
N CYS A 27 4.39 -0.88 7.80
CA CYS A 27 4.02 -1.91 8.77
C CYS A 27 5.03 -1.94 9.92
N CYS A 28 4.67 -1.40 11.08
CA CYS A 28 5.59 -1.33 12.23
C CYS A 28 5.55 -2.58 13.11
N PHE A 29 4.40 -3.27 13.20
CA PHE A 29 4.15 -4.34 14.18
C PHE A 29 4.00 -5.73 13.58
N ARG A 30 4.19 -5.91 12.28
CA ARG A 30 3.88 -7.18 11.62
C ARG A 30 4.75 -8.37 12.08
N HIS A 31 5.87 -8.10 12.74
CA HIS A 31 6.73 -9.10 13.36
C HIS A 31 6.31 -9.49 14.78
N ILE A 32 5.16 -9.02 15.26
CA ILE A 32 4.63 -9.26 16.60
C ILE A 32 3.26 -9.92 16.45
N ASN A 33 2.94 -10.93 17.26
CA ASN A 33 1.61 -11.54 17.25
C ASN A 33 0.52 -10.52 17.59
N TYR A 34 -0.68 -10.74 17.06
CA TYR A 34 -1.75 -9.73 17.14
C TYR A 34 -2.19 -9.42 18.57
N LYS A 35 -2.21 -10.42 19.46
CA LYS A 35 -2.53 -10.22 20.88
C LYS A 35 -1.58 -9.25 21.56
N GLU A 36 -0.29 -9.39 21.28
CA GLU A 36 0.73 -8.47 21.81
C GLU A 36 0.67 -7.10 21.17
N GLN A 37 0.33 -7.01 19.87
CA GLN A 37 0.06 -5.71 19.23
C GLN A 37 -1.06 -4.94 19.94
N LEU A 38 -2.15 -5.62 20.30
CA LEU A 38 -3.26 -5.01 21.05
C LEU A 38 -2.78 -4.53 22.42
N ARG A 39 -2.03 -5.37 23.15
CA ARG A 39 -1.47 -5.01 24.46
C ARG A 39 -0.57 -3.75 24.38
N ILE A 40 0.32 -3.70 23.40
CA ILE A 40 1.21 -2.54 23.18
C ILE A 40 0.40 -1.28 22.87
N LYS A 41 -0.58 -1.37 21.99
CA LYS A 41 -1.44 -0.23 21.63
C LYS A 41 -2.25 0.28 22.80
N GLN A 42 -2.85 -0.62 23.57
CA GLN A 42 -3.56 -0.28 24.81
C GLN A 42 -2.64 0.45 25.80
N GLN A 43 -1.44 -0.08 26.00
CA GLN A 43 -0.46 0.52 26.92
C GLN A 43 0.00 1.90 26.42
N THR A 44 0.19 2.07 25.11
CA THR A 44 0.57 3.38 24.52
C THR A 44 -0.47 4.45 24.80
N VAL A 45 -1.77 4.12 24.68
CA VAL A 45 -2.85 5.05 25.00
C VAL A 45 -2.84 5.36 26.51
N LYS A 46 -2.71 4.34 27.36
CA LYS A 46 -2.64 4.51 28.80
C LYS A 46 -1.48 5.41 29.23
N ASP A 47 -0.29 5.15 28.71
CA ASP A 47 0.90 5.98 28.99
C ASP A 47 0.73 7.44 28.50
N ALA A 48 0.05 7.64 27.36
CA ALA A 48 -0.22 8.98 26.87
C ALA A 48 -1.12 9.79 27.80
N PHE A 49 -2.16 9.17 28.36
CA PHE A 49 -3.03 9.83 29.35
C PHE A 49 -2.33 10.04 30.68
N GLU A 50 -1.81 8.98 31.27
CA GLU A 50 -1.30 8.99 32.65
C GLU A 50 0.05 9.70 32.77
N ARG A 51 1.02 9.37 31.88
CA ARG A 51 2.41 9.82 32.00
C ARG A 51 2.67 11.15 31.31
N ILE A 52 2.05 11.37 30.12
CA ILE A 52 2.28 12.59 29.34
C ILE A 52 1.22 13.63 29.69
N GLY A 53 -0.04 13.25 29.69
CA GLY A 53 -1.16 14.14 29.96
C GLY A 53 -1.42 14.41 31.45
N SER A 54 -0.88 13.60 32.37
CA SER A 54 -1.19 13.61 33.80
C SER A 54 -2.70 13.50 34.09
N ILE A 55 -3.42 12.76 33.24
CA ILE A 55 -4.86 12.58 33.28
C ILE A 55 -5.16 11.16 33.78
N ASN A 56 -5.86 11.04 34.88
CA ASN A 56 -6.39 9.76 35.35
C ASN A 56 -7.75 9.48 34.71
N ALA A 57 -7.74 8.84 33.54
CA ALA A 57 -8.96 8.48 32.78
C ALA A 57 -9.23 6.98 32.85
N HIS A 58 -10.51 6.63 32.90
CA HIS A 58 -10.92 5.22 32.72
C HIS A 58 -10.83 4.86 31.24
N ILE A 59 -9.81 4.06 30.89
CA ILE A 59 -9.56 3.61 29.53
C ILE A 59 -10.14 2.21 29.36
N LEU A 60 -11.13 2.08 28.48
CA LEU A 60 -11.74 0.81 28.14
C LEU A 60 -10.74 -0.15 27.46
N PRO A 61 -10.95 -1.47 27.55
CA PRO A 61 -10.15 -2.43 26.80
C PRO A 61 -10.18 -2.14 25.29
N ILE A 62 -9.04 -2.37 24.63
CA ILE A 62 -8.95 -2.19 23.18
C ILE A 62 -9.81 -3.22 22.45
N GLU A 63 -10.60 -2.76 21.49
CA GLU A 63 -11.35 -3.62 20.60
C GLU A 63 -10.44 -4.24 19.54
N ALA A 64 -10.53 -5.54 19.36
CA ALA A 64 -9.79 -6.28 18.36
C ALA A 64 -10.49 -6.19 16.99
N SER A 65 -9.73 -6.00 15.92
CA SER A 65 -10.26 -6.13 14.57
C SER A 65 -10.52 -7.59 14.22
N GLN A 66 -11.59 -7.88 13.52
CA GLN A 66 -11.87 -9.21 12.97
C GLN A 66 -10.87 -9.59 11.86
N PHE A 67 -10.41 -8.59 11.09
CA PHE A 67 -9.46 -8.77 10.00
C PHE A 67 -8.16 -8.05 10.31
N ILE A 68 -7.06 -8.79 10.33
CA ILE A 68 -5.71 -8.27 10.54
C ILE A 68 -4.95 -8.10 9.23
N ASP A 69 -5.44 -8.73 8.16
CA ASP A 69 -4.97 -8.64 6.79
C ASP A 69 -6.12 -8.25 5.86
N ARG A 70 -5.80 -7.74 4.68
CA ARG A 70 -6.76 -7.38 3.61
C ARG A 70 -7.84 -6.37 4.00
N TYR A 71 -7.63 -5.59 5.08
CA TYR A 71 -8.65 -4.70 5.65
C TYR A 71 -8.68 -3.29 5.06
N ARG A 72 -7.70 -2.90 4.26
CA ARG A 72 -7.67 -1.57 3.67
C ARG A 72 -8.63 -1.48 2.49
N ASN A 73 -9.41 -0.40 2.45
CA ASN A 73 -10.30 -0.09 1.34
C ASN A 73 -9.72 0.95 0.36
N LYS A 74 -8.49 1.39 0.59
CA LYS A 74 -7.80 2.41 -0.22
C LYS A 74 -6.32 2.12 -0.33
N ALA A 75 -5.76 2.26 -1.54
CA ALA A 75 -4.33 2.18 -1.77
C ALA A 75 -3.86 3.19 -2.81
N GLN A 76 -2.64 3.67 -2.65
CA GLN A 76 -1.92 4.47 -3.64
C GLN A 76 -0.55 3.85 -3.83
N TYR A 77 -0.28 3.45 -5.08
CA TYR A 77 0.96 2.82 -5.47
C TYR A 77 1.76 3.77 -6.36
N PRO A 78 2.91 4.29 -5.91
CA PRO A 78 3.86 4.94 -6.81
C PRO A 78 4.29 3.97 -7.91
N VAL A 79 4.36 4.48 -9.14
CA VAL A 79 4.84 3.74 -10.30
C VAL A 79 6.24 4.21 -10.65
N GLY A 80 7.14 3.27 -10.89
CA GLY A 80 8.53 3.54 -11.25
C GLY A 80 9.02 2.57 -12.32
N ILE A 81 10.30 2.68 -12.64
CA ILE A 81 10.98 1.78 -13.58
C ILE A 81 12.04 1.00 -12.83
N ASN A 82 12.08 -0.32 -13.02
CA ASN A 82 13.12 -1.17 -12.47
C ASN A 82 14.40 -1.15 -13.32
N LYS A 83 15.42 -1.90 -12.89
CA LYS A 83 16.71 -1.99 -13.61
C LYS A 83 16.61 -2.57 -15.02
N ASP A 84 15.57 -3.35 -15.28
CA ASP A 84 15.30 -4.00 -16.59
C ASP A 84 14.48 -3.09 -17.53
N GLY A 85 14.19 -1.85 -17.12
CA GLY A 85 13.40 -0.91 -17.90
C GLY A 85 11.89 -1.17 -17.85
N LYS A 86 11.40 -2.05 -16.96
CA LYS A 86 9.98 -2.36 -16.81
C LYS A 86 9.32 -1.48 -15.76
N ALA A 87 8.08 -1.08 -16.03
CA ALA A 87 7.25 -0.41 -15.05
C ALA A 87 6.95 -1.36 -13.88
N ILE A 88 7.11 -0.84 -12.67
CA ILE A 88 6.81 -1.50 -11.40
C ILE A 88 5.97 -0.58 -10.54
N ALA A 89 5.22 -1.15 -9.61
CA ALA A 89 4.52 -0.41 -8.58
C ALA A 89 4.80 -1.01 -7.19
N GLY A 90 4.66 -0.19 -6.16
CA GLY A 90 4.91 -0.66 -4.80
C GLY A 90 4.79 0.45 -3.77
N PHE A 91 5.77 0.54 -2.89
CA PHE A 91 5.78 1.55 -1.84
C PHE A 91 7.17 2.18 -1.70
N TYR A 92 7.23 3.39 -1.17
CA TYR A 92 8.51 4.05 -0.94
C TYR A 92 9.30 3.40 0.19
N ALA A 93 10.58 3.21 -0.01
CA ALA A 93 11.52 2.84 1.05
C ALA A 93 11.53 3.91 2.14
N LYS A 94 11.84 3.50 3.39
CA LYS A 94 11.92 4.42 4.52
C LYS A 94 12.83 5.61 4.19
N ARG A 95 12.31 6.83 4.40
CA ARG A 95 13.04 8.10 4.19
C ARG A 95 13.63 8.26 2.78
N SER A 96 12.96 7.71 1.77
CA SER A 96 13.42 7.71 0.39
C SER A 96 12.25 7.69 -0.58
N HIS A 97 12.46 8.19 -1.81
CA HIS A 97 11.53 8.04 -2.93
C HIS A 97 11.83 6.79 -3.78
N ARG A 98 12.73 5.92 -3.33
CA ARG A 98 12.99 4.66 -4.00
C ARG A 98 11.81 3.72 -3.82
N ILE A 99 11.26 3.26 -4.94
CA ILE A 99 10.12 2.34 -4.94
C ILE A 99 10.61 0.91 -4.63
N ILE A 100 9.99 0.29 -3.64
CA ILE A 100 10.09 -1.13 -3.36
C ILE A 100 8.93 -1.80 -4.07
N GLU A 101 9.24 -2.62 -5.06
CA GLU A 101 8.23 -3.38 -5.79
C GLU A 101 7.43 -4.28 -4.83
N CYS A 102 6.11 -4.23 -4.95
CA CYS A 102 5.20 -5.01 -4.13
C CYS A 102 4.10 -5.60 -5.00
N LYS A 103 4.22 -6.89 -5.30
CA LYS A 103 3.24 -7.62 -6.11
C LYS A 103 2.04 -8.09 -5.29
N ASP A 104 2.24 -8.29 -3.99
CA ASP A 104 1.20 -8.69 -3.06
C ASP A 104 1.39 -7.99 -1.71
N CYS A 105 0.54 -7.03 -1.43
CA CYS A 105 0.48 -6.34 -0.16
C CYS A 105 -0.60 -6.97 0.72
N LEU A 106 -0.21 -7.61 1.80
CA LEU A 106 -1.14 -8.27 2.73
C LEU A 106 -2.14 -7.31 3.42
N LEU A 107 -1.94 -6.01 3.36
CA LEU A 107 -2.89 -5.04 3.90
C LEU A 107 -4.01 -4.69 2.92
N GLN A 108 -3.74 -4.87 1.61
CA GLN A 108 -4.66 -4.49 0.54
C GLN A 108 -5.53 -5.68 0.14
N PRO A 109 -6.77 -5.47 -0.32
CA PRO A 109 -7.56 -6.51 -0.95
C PRO A 109 -6.81 -7.17 -2.11
N ASP A 110 -6.99 -8.47 -2.30
CA ASP A 110 -6.31 -9.22 -3.39
C ASP A 110 -6.62 -8.62 -4.75
N ILE A 111 -7.85 -8.16 -4.95
CA ILE A 111 -8.27 -7.53 -6.21
C ILE A 111 -7.43 -6.28 -6.54
N PHE A 112 -6.95 -5.53 -5.54
CA PHE A 112 -6.08 -4.37 -5.78
C PHE A 112 -4.74 -4.79 -6.35
N ASN A 113 -4.14 -5.85 -5.80
CA ASN A 113 -2.87 -6.38 -6.29
C ASN A 113 -3.02 -6.85 -7.75
N ASN A 114 -4.14 -7.52 -8.07
CA ASN A 114 -4.44 -7.98 -9.43
C ASN A 114 -4.63 -6.81 -10.41
N ILE A 115 -5.44 -5.80 -10.04
CA ILE A 115 -5.65 -4.61 -10.87
C ILE A 115 -4.34 -3.86 -11.13
N VAL A 116 -3.50 -3.65 -10.09
CA VAL A 116 -2.21 -2.99 -10.24
C VAL A 116 -1.30 -3.75 -11.20
N ASN A 117 -1.24 -5.07 -11.09
CA ASN A 117 -0.44 -5.89 -12.00
C ASN A 117 -0.93 -5.77 -13.46
N SER A 118 -2.25 -5.82 -13.69
CA SER A 118 -2.81 -5.64 -15.05
C SER A 118 -2.56 -4.24 -15.61
N VAL A 119 -2.64 -3.19 -14.79
CA VAL A 119 -2.28 -1.83 -15.21
C VAL A 119 -0.80 -1.75 -15.60
N LEU A 120 0.10 -2.37 -14.82
CA LEU A 120 1.53 -2.41 -15.14
C LEU A 120 1.83 -3.21 -16.41
N GLU A 121 1.12 -4.31 -16.65
CA GLU A 121 1.21 -5.09 -17.89
C GLU A 121 0.84 -4.21 -19.09
N PHE A 122 -0.27 -3.47 -19.00
CA PHE A 122 -0.70 -2.55 -20.05
C PHE A 122 0.35 -1.43 -20.29
N ILE A 123 0.86 -0.81 -19.23
CA ILE A 123 1.91 0.21 -19.31
C ILE A 123 3.15 -0.33 -20.03
N ASN A 124 3.59 -1.55 -19.68
CA ASN A 124 4.76 -2.20 -20.27
C ASN A 124 4.52 -2.60 -21.74
N GLN A 125 3.35 -3.18 -22.05
CA GLN A 125 2.98 -3.61 -23.39
C GLN A 125 2.97 -2.44 -24.38
N TYR A 126 2.36 -1.31 -23.99
CA TYR A 126 2.24 -0.13 -24.85
C TYR A 126 3.36 0.91 -24.66
N LYS A 127 4.38 0.55 -23.84
CA LYS A 127 5.55 1.40 -23.54
C LYS A 127 5.15 2.82 -23.10
N ILE A 128 4.10 2.91 -22.27
CA ILE A 128 3.63 4.18 -21.74
C ILE A 128 4.69 4.71 -20.77
N ARG A 129 5.08 5.96 -20.95
CA ARG A 129 6.16 6.55 -20.15
C ARG A 129 5.75 6.74 -18.69
N VAL A 130 6.53 6.16 -17.79
CA VAL A 130 6.43 6.38 -16.34
C VAL A 130 7.17 7.66 -15.98
N TYR A 131 6.61 8.43 -15.05
CA TYR A 131 7.21 9.67 -14.58
C TYR A 131 8.48 9.41 -13.77
N ASN A 132 9.52 10.18 -14.08
CA ASN A 132 10.78 10.16 -13.36
C ASN A 132 10.94 11.46 -12.57
N GLU A 133 11.04 11.37 -11.24
CA GLU A 133 11.12 12.52 -10.34
C GLU A 133 12.41 13.35 -10.52
N GLN A 134 13.50 12.72 -10.94
CA GLN A 134 14.79 13.41 -11.13
C GLN A 134 14.77 14.24 -12.41
N THR A 135 14.31 13.65 -13.51
CA THR A 135 14.29 14.32 -14.82
C THR A 135 13.02 15.15 -15.05
N LYS A 136 12.01 15.02 -14.19
CA LYS A 136 10.67 15.65 -14.32
C LYS A 136 9.96 15.29 -15.63
N LYS A 137 10.26 14.13 -16.21
CA LYS A 137 9.70 13.66 -17.49
C LYS A 137 8.95 12.34 -17.30
N GLY A 138 7.95 12.11 -18.15
CA GLY A 138 7.10 10.91 -18.12
C GLY A 138 5.65 11.26 -17.81
N LEU A 139 4.77 10.29 -17.85
CA LEU A 139 3.32 10.49 -17.75
C LEU A 139 2.74 9.91 -16.45
N ILE A 140 2.87 8.61 -16.25
CA ILE A 140 2.21 7.91 -15.14
C ILE A 140 3.01 8.04 -13.84
N ARG A 141 2.36 8.54 -12.78
CA ARG A 141 2.98 8.75 -11.46
C ARG A 141 2.52 7.72 -10.43
N HIS A 142 1.20 7.54 -10.31
CA HIS A 142 0.63 6.63 -9.31
C HIS A 142 -0.59 5.91 -9.87
N ILE A 143 -0.86 4.73 -9.30
CA ILE A 143 -2.12 4.02 -9.42
C ILE A 143 -2.82 4.14 -8.05
N TYR A 144 -4.02 4.69 -8.03
CA TYR A 144 -4.82 4.83 -6.83
C TYR A 144 -6.08 3.99 -6.98
N LEU A 145 -6.38 3.22 -5.96
CA LEU A 145 -7.55 2.35 -5.90
C LEU A 145 -8.36 2.61 -4.64
N ARG A 146 -9.66 2.58 -4.78
CA ARG A 146 -10.60 2.62 -3.65
C ARG A 146 -11.74 1.65 -3.93
N ILE A 147 -12.10 0.85 -2.92
CA ILE A 147 -13.24 -0.05 -2.94
C ILE A 147 -14.28 0.40 -1.91
N ALA A 148 -15.55 0.26 -2.26
CA ALA A 148 -16.66 0.42 -1.32
C ALA A 148 -16.99 -0.97 -0.75
N ASP A 149 -16.76 -1.17 0.54
CA ASP A 149 -16.88 -2.48 1.18
C ASP A 149 -18.31 -3.07 1.07
N ALA A 150 -19.34 -2.20 1.04
CA ALA A 150 -20.73 -2.65 0.97
C ALA A 150 -21.20 -3.08 -0.43
N THR A 151 -20.63 -2.49 -1.49
CA THR A 151 -21.06 -2.74 -2.90
C THR A 151 -19.97 -3.44 -3.72
N GLU A 152 -18.77 -3.56 -3.18
CA GLU A 152 -17.56 -4.04 -3.87
C GLU A 152 -17.19 -3.23 -5.12
N GLU A 153 -17.80 -2.05 -5.29
CA GLU A 153 -17.49 -1.16 -6.41
C GLU A 153 -16.12 -0.52 -6.23
N ILE A 154 -15.36 -0.47 -7.32
CA ILE A 154 -13.98 0.02 -7.33
C ILE A 154 -13.88 1.28 -8.16
N MET A 155 -13.18 2.27 -7.62
CA MET A 155 -12.65 3.41 -8.35
C MET A 155 -11.17 3.19 -8.63
N LEU A 156 -10.78 3.26 -9.89
CA LEU A 156 -9.40 3.30 -10.36
C LEU A 156 -9.05 4.74 -10.75
N CYS A 157 -8.01 5.31 -10.14
CA CYS A 157 -7.50 6.62 -10.53
C CYS A 157 -6.04 6.49 -10.97
N ILE A 158 -5.75 6.97 -12.16
CA ILE A 158 -4.39 7.10 -12.68
C ILE A 158 -3.92 8.53 -12.41
N VAL A 159 -2.90 8.69 -11.57
CA VAL A 159 -2.26 9.98 -11.36
C VAL A 159 -1.20 10.18 -12.43
N ALA A 160 -1.36 11.21 -13.22
CA ALA A 160 -0.54 11.47 -14.41
C ALA A 160 -0.06 12.93 -14.44
N THR A 161 0.82 13.27 -15.39
CA THR A 161 1.30 14.64 -15.64
C THR A 161 0.57 15.30 -16.79
N GLY A 162 -0.47 14.68 -17.32
CA GLY A 162 -1.27 15.19 -18.44
C GLY A 162 -2.50 14.32 -18.70
N GLU A 163 -3.45 14.87 -19.43
CA GLU A 163 -4.80 14.31 -19.66
C GLU A 163 -4.81 13.13 -20.64
N ASN A 164 -3.86 13.12 -21.58
CA ASN A 164 -3.87 12.16 -22.69
C ASN A 164 -3.03 10.93 -22.36
N ILE A 165 -3.67 9.86 -21.94
CA ILE A 165 -3.02 8.54 -21.77
C ILE A 165 -3.04 7.83 -23.15
N PRO A 166 -1.88 7.40 -23.68
CA PRO A 166 -1.83 6.62 -24.91
C PRO A 166 -2.69 5.38 -24.81
N LYS A 167 -3.46 5.08 -25.86
CA LYS A 167 -4.34 3.91 -25.89
C LYS A 167 -5.42 3.91 -24.79
N GLN A 168 -5.94 5.09 -24.45
CA GLN A 168 -6.90 5.27 -23.36
C GLN A 168 -8.16 4.40 -23.52
N LYS A 169 -8.71 4.33 -24.74
CA LYS A 169 -9.92 3.53 -25.00
C LYS A 169 -9.62 2.04 -24.79
N GLU A 170 -8.54 1.56 -25.38
CA GLU A 170 -8.10 0.17 -25.26
C GLU A 170 -7.79 -0.18 -23.77
N PHE A 171 -7.25 0.77 -23.00
CA PHE A 171 -7.03 0.60 -21.57
C PHE A 171 -8.34 0.43 -20.80
N ILE A 172 -9.32 1.30 -21.07
CA ILE A 172 -10.63 1.23 -20.41
C ILE A 172 -11.30 -0.10 -20.73
N ASP A 173 -11.37 -0.47 -22.01
CA ASP A 173 -12.00 -1.73 -22.45
C ASP A 173 -11.31 -2.94 -21.82
N TYR A 174 -9.98 -2.97 -21.81
CA TYR A 174 -9.18 -4.03 -21.21
C TYR A 174 -9.43 -4.18 -19.70
N ILE A 175 -9.32 -3.08 -18.93
CA ILE A 175 -9.36 -3.16 -17.47
C ILE A 175 -10.78 -3.41 -16.95
N THR A 176 -11.81 -2.87 -17.60
CA THR A 176 -13.21 -3.10 -17.21
C THR A 176 -13.72 -4.49 -17.60
N LEU A 177 -13.17 -5.07 -18.66
CA LEU A 177 -13.45 -6.46 -19.03
C LEU A 177 -12.89 -7.43 -17.98
N LEU A 178 -11.65 -7.19 -17.52
CA LEU A 178 -11.01 -8.04 -16.50
C LEU A 178 -11.61 -7.85 -15.10
N TYR A 179 -12.02 -6.62 -14.79
CA TYR A 179 -12.50 -6.25 -13.45
C TYR A 179 -13.84 -5.49 -13.55
N PRO A 180 -14.97 -6.20 -13.70
CA PRO A 180 -16.30 -5.58 -13.82
C PRO A 180 -16.72 -4.76 -12.58
N GLN A 181 -16.02 -4.95 -11.44
CA GLN A 181 -16.20 -4.16 -10.21
C GLN A 181 -15.72 -2.71 -10.37
N ILE A 182 -14.86 -2.42 -11.36
CA ILE A 182 -14.42 -1.04 -11.64
C ILE A 182 -15.59 -0.27 -12.26
N LYS A 183 -16.18 0.64 -11.48
CA LYS A 183 -17.31 1.48 -11.90
C LYS A 183 -16.90 2.91 -12.22
N SER A 184 -15.70 3.31 -11.83
CA SER A 184 -15.17 4.64 -12.11
C SER A 184 -13.70 4.56 -12.45
N ILE A 185 -13.31 5.22 -13.56
CA ILE A 185 -11.91 5.41 -13.95
C ILE A 185 -11.68 6.92 -14.07
N VAL A 186 -10.68 7.41 -13.34
CA VAL A 186 -10.37 8.85 -13.24
C VAL A 186 -8.91 9.07 -13.60
N ILE A 187 -8.64 10.19 -14.27
CA ILE A 187 -7.28 10.73 -14.42
C ILE A 187 -7.18 11.94 -13.49
N ASN A 188 -6.17 11.93 -12.63
CA ASN A 188 -5.80 13.06 -11.78
C ASN A 188 -4.46 13.64 -12.27
N ILE A 189 -4.39 14.96 -12.44
CA ILE A 189 -3.23 15.69 -12.96
C ILE A 189 -2.62 16.56 -11.87
#